data_3de985cb99e92b62cbd7619c7351c027
#
_entry.id   3de985cb99e92b62cbd7619c7351c027
#
_cell.length_a   1.000
_cell.length_b   1.000
_cell.length_c   1.000
_cell.angle_alpha   90.00
_cell.angle_beta   90.00
_cell.angle_gamma   90.00
#
_symmetry.space_group_name_H-M   'P 1'
#
loop_
_entity.id
_entity.type
_entity.pdbx_description
1 polymer ?
#
loop_
_entity_poly.entity_id
_entity_poly.type
_entity_poly.pdbx_seq_one_letter_code
_entity_poly.pdbx_strand_id
1 'polypeptide(L)'
;MKNIRNFCIIAHIDHGKSTLADRLLDYTNTVTEREKKAQLLDSMDLERERGITIKSHAIQMDFVHKGEQYILNLIDTPGHVDFSYEVSRSIAACEGALLIVDAAQSIQAQTISNLYLALENDLEIIPVLNKVDLPSANPEEVTDDIVDLLGCDPEEVIHASGKTGFGVDNILEAIIDRIPAPKGDPEAPLQALIFDSVYNSYRGIETYFRVLNGEIKKGQEIKFMATGKNYFADEVGTLKLEQVVKKSVKTGDVGYLITGIKTAKEVKVGDTITDAHKPTTETIDGFEDVKPMVFAGIYPVDTEDYEELRYSMEKLQLNDASLVFAPESSAALGFGFRCGFLGMLHMEIIQERLEREFNMTVITTVPNVSYHAYSKKNPEEIILLNNPTDLPDPSRLDRVEEPFIKASIITKSDFVGQVMSLCIEKRGQIVNQTYLTTQRVELIFEMPLAEIVFDFYDRLKTVSKGYASFDYHPIGMKESKLVRVDILLNAQPVDALSALLHADNAYTIGKKIVEKLKTLIPRQQFDIPIQAAIGAKIIARETTKALRKDVTAKCYGGDISRKRKLLEKQKKGKKRMRQVGNVEIPQEAFMAVLKLND
;
A
#
# COMPACT_ATOMS: atom_id res chain seq x y z
N MET A 1 -3.38 26.45 -24.45
CA MET A 1 -4.28 26.03 -23.35
C MET A 1 -5.63 25.51 -23.84
N LYS A 2 -6.36 26.19 -24.74
CA LYS A 2 -7.73 25.74 -25.14
C LYS A 2 -7.83 24.27 -25.61
N ASN A 3 -6.78 23.76 -26.25
CA ASN A 3 -6.75 22.42 -26.81
C ASN A 3 -5.97 21.42 -25.94
N ILE A 4 -5.77 21.71 -24.64
CA ILE A 4 -5.15 20.79 -23.68
C ILE A 4 -6.26 20.18 -22.81
N ARG A 5 -6.16 18.87 -22.53
CA ARG A 5 -7.01 18.16 -21.59
C ARG A 5 -6.12 17.30 -20.68
N ASN A 6 -6.16 17.60 -19.38
CA ASN A 6 -5.48 16.80 -18.37
C ASN A 6 -6.53 15.96 -17.65
N PHE A 7 -6.36 14.67 -17.67
CA PHE A 7 -7.31 13.75 -17.06
C PHE A 7 -6.63 12.54 -16.46
N CYS A 8 -7.30 11.95 -15.48
CA CYS A 8 -6.90 10.69 -14.87
C CYS A 8 -7.95 9.61 -15.10
N ILE A 9 -7.56 8.38 -14.80
CA ILE A 9 -8.47 7.24 -14.81
C ILE A 9 -8.62 6.74 -13.39
N ILE A 10 -9.83 6.79 -12.85
CA ILE A 10 -10.19 6.25 -11.55
C ILE A 10 -11.03 4.98 -11.73
N ALA A 11 -10.62 3.91 -11.07
CA ALA A 11 -11.24 2.60 -11.19
C ALA A 11 -10.96 1.75 -9.96
N HIS A 12 -11.83 0.79 -9.70
CA HIS A 12 -11.49 -0.32 -8.80
C HIS A 12 -10.48 -1.26 -9.45
N ILE A 13 -9.77 -2.04 -8.63
CA ILE A 13 -8.87 -3.11 -9.09
C ILE A 13 -9.64 -4.05 -10.01
N ASP A 14 -9.01 -4.51 -11.09
CA ASP A 14 -9.59 -5.39 -12.12
C ASP A 14 -10.76 -4.82 -12.94
N HIS A 15 -11.14 -3.55 -12.80
CA HIS A 15 -12.16 -2.93 -13.68
C HIS A 15 -11.63 -2.63 -15.10
N GLY A 16 -10.33 -2.88 -15.37
CA GLY A 16 -9.74 -2.77 -16.70
C GLY A 16 -9.13 -1.41 -17.02
N LYS A 17 -8.67 -0.68 -16.00
CA LYS A 17 -7.99 0.60 -16.10
C LYS A 17 -6.83 0.59 -17.10
N SER A 18 -5.80 -0.23 -16.87
CA SER A 18 -4.59 -0.32 -17.72
C SER A 18 -4.93 -0.78 -19.14
N THR A 19 -5.88 -1.71 -19.29
CA THR A 19 -6.34 -2.15 -20.62
C THR A 19 -7.03 -1.05 -21.42
N LEU A 20 -7.82 -0.21 -20.76
CA LEU A 20 -8.46 0.93 -21.42
C LEU A 20 -7.43 2.01 -21.74
N ALA A 21 -6.48 2.28 -20.85
CA ALA A 21 -5.37 3.20 -21.09
C ALA A 21 -4.56 2.78 -22.34
N ASP A 22 -4.21 1.50 -22.45
CA ASP A 22 -3.54 0.96 -23.65
C ASP A 22 -4.35 1.23 -24.93
N ARG A 23 -5.68 1.11 -24.88
CA ARG A 23 -6.55 1.40 -26.03
C ARG A 23 -6.60 2.87 -26.41
N LEU A 24 -6.59 3.77 -25.43
CA LEU A 24 -6.50 5.20 -25.68
C LEU A 24 -5.19 5.54 -26.40
N LEU A 25 -4.07 4.93 -25.96
CA LEU A 25 -2.76 5.07 -26.61
C LEU A 25 -2.73 4.54 -28.05
N ASP A 26 -3.37 3.40 -28.28
CA ASP A 26 -3.51 2.80 -29.62
C ASP A 26 -4.32 3.71 -30.54
N TYR A 27 -5.49 4.19 -30.11
CA TYR A 27 -6.40 5.01 -30.90
C TYR A 27 -5.80 6.36 -31.28
N THR A 28 -5.00 6.93 -30.39
CA THR A 28 -4.29 8.20 -30.64
C THR A 28 -2.98 8.03 -31.41
N ASN A 29 -2.65 6.79 -31.85
CA ASN A 29 -1.39 6.45 -32.50
C ASN A 29 -0.14 6.91 -31.73
N THR A 30 -0.25 6.98 -30.40
CA THR A 30 0.88 7.34 -29.53
C THR A 30 1.89 6.22 -29.46
N VAL A 31 1.45 4.97 -29.68
CA VAL A 31 2.23 3.73 -29.68
C VAL A 31 2.33 3.16 -31.09
N THR A 32 3.53 2.82 -31.53
CA THR A 32 3.74 2.12 -32.82
C THR A 32 3.44 0.62 -32.67
N GLU A 33 3.09 -0.06 -33.78
CA GLU A 33 2.82 -1.51 -33.80
C GLU A 33 3.96 -2.37 -33.22
N ARG A 34 5.21 -1.87 -33.24
CA ARG A 34 6.38 -2.58 -32.69
C ARG A 34 6.55 -2.40 -31.18
N GLU A 35 5.98 -1.34 -30.62
CA GLU A 35 6.07 -0.98 -29.21
C GLU A 35 4.87 -1.50 -28.41
N LYS A 36 3.83 -2.00 -29.08
CA LYS A 36 2.64 -2.54 -28.44
C LYS A 36 2.98 -3.70 -27.51
N LYS A 37 2.74 -3.48 -26.24
CA LYS A 37 2.78 -4.49 -25.17
C LYS A 37 1.50 -4.33 -24.34
N ALA A 38 0.99 -5.41 -23.80
CA ALA A 38 -0.10 -5.35 -22.85
C ALA A 38 0.36 -4.62 -21.57
N GLN A 39 -0.50 -3.76 -21.02
CA GLN A 39 -0.22 -2.96 -19.82
C GLN A 39 1.07 -2.12 -19.99
N LEU A 40 1.08 -1.32 -21.05
CA LEU A 40 2.26 -0.55 -21.46
C LEU A 40 2.69 0.47 -20.41
N LEU A 41 1.72 1.07 -19.71
CA LEU A 41 1.95 2.04 -18.64
C LEU A 41 2.44 1.39 -17.35
N ASP A 42 2.12 0.11 -17.12
CA ASP A 42 2.63 -0.65 -15.98
C ASP A 42 4.10 -1.00 -16.23
N SER A 43 5.01 -0.15 -15.77
CA SER A 43 6.45 -0.22 -16.07
C SER A 43 7.17 -1.35 -15.33
N MET A 44 6.65 -1.75 -14.17
CA MET A 44 7.22 -2.80 -13.34
C MET A 44 6.63 -4.17 -13.71
N ASP A 45 7.47 -5.22 -13.70
CA ASP A 45 6.97 -6.59 -13.88
C ASP A 45 5.97 -6.97 -12.78
N LEU A 46 6.18 -6.44 -11.58
CA LEU A 46 5.31 -6.64 -10.42
C LEU A 46 3.90 -6.06 -10.64
N GLU A 47 3.77 -4.89 -11.28
CA GLU A 47 2.49 -4.29 -11.65
C GLU A 47 1.71 -5.20 -12.59
N ARG A 48 2.40 -5.73 -13.61
CA ARG A 48 1.79 -6.63 -14.61
C ARG A 48 1.37 -7.97 -14.01
N GLU A 49 2.20 -8.55 -13.14
CA GLU A 49 1.90 -9.84 -12.48
C GLU A 49 0.71 -9.73 -11.53
N ARG A 50 0.63 -8.63 -10.77
CA ARG A 50 -0.44 -8.39 -9.79
C ARG A 50 -1.69 -7.74 -10.40
N GLY A 51 -1.61 -7.21 -11.63
CA GLY A 51 -2.69 -6.49 -12.30
C GLY A 51 -3.06 -5.17 -11.62
N ILE A 52 -2.11 -4.53 -10.93
CA ILE A 52 -2.30 -3.28 -10.22
C ILE A 52 -1.26 -2.25 -10.66
N THR A 53 -1.67 -0.99 -10.81
CA THR A 53 -0.75 0.12 -10.96
C THR A 53 -0.22 0.51 -9.59
N ILE A 54 1.09 0.54 -9.41
CA ILE A 54 1.78 0.91 -8.17
C ILE A 54 2.21 2.37 -8.23
N LYS A 55 2.75 2.80 -9.37
CA LYS A 55 3.19 4.18 -9.60
C LYS A 55 2.34 4.91 -10.62
N SER A 56 2.14 6.19 -10.37
CA SER A 56 1.49 7.07 -11.35
C SER A 56 2.37 7.25 -12.57
N HIS A 57 1.78 7.20 -13.75
CA HIS A 57 2.46 7.48 -15.02
C HIS A 57 1.72 8.59 -15.75
N ALA A 58 2.45 9.57 -16.26
CA ALA A 58 1.90 10.60 -17.11
C ALA A 58 2.33 10.39 -18.56
N ILE A 59 1.40 10.47 -19.49
CA ILE A 59 1.67 10.32 -20.90
C ILE A 59 0.87 11.33 -21.73
N GLN A 60 1.56 12.00 -22.65
CA GLN A 60 0.99 12.95 -23.60
C GLN A 60 0.59 12.24 -24.89
N MET A 61 -0.66 12.41 -25.29
CA MET A 61 -1.22 11.93 -26.54
C MET A 61 -1.61 13.11 -27.42
N ASP A 62 -1.36 13.01 -28.72
CA ASP A 62 -1.83 13.98 -29.72
C ASP A 62 -3.07 13.40 -30.40
N PHE A 63 -4.16 14.14 -30.47
CA PHE A 63 -5.40 13.69 -31.09
C PHE A 63 -6.03 14.80 -31.95
N VAL A 64 -6.56 14.45 -33.11
CA VAL A 64 -7.26 15.39 -34.01
C VAL A 64 -8.76 15.15 -33.92
N HIS A 65 -9.51 16.15 -33.45
CA HIS A 65 -10.96 16.12 -33.39
C HIS A 65 -11.55 17.30 -34.16
N LYS A 66 -12.51 17.03 -35.04
CA LYS A 66 -13.17 18.05 -35.91
C LYS A 66 -12.19 18.99 -36.64
N GLY A 67 -10.99 18.47 -36.98
CA GLY A 67 -9.95 19.22 -37.70
C GLY A 67 -9.04 20.10 -36.82
N GLU A 68 -9.24 20.13 -35.53
CA GLU A 68 -8.39 20.78 -34.55
C GLU A 68 -7.48 19.76 -33.82
N GLN A 69 -6.24 20.16 -33.58
CA GLN A 69 -5.30 19.32 -32.83
C GLN A 69 -5.45 19.55 -31.33
N TYR A 70 -5.59 18.48 -30.56
CA TYR A 70 -5.66 18.46 -29.11
C TYR A 70 -4.47 17.74 -28.52
N ILE A 71 -4.08 18.17 -27.34
CA ILE A 71 -3.09 17.52 -26.47
C ILE A 71 -3.86 16.93 -25.30
N LEU A 72 -3.78 15.61 -25.15
CA LEU A 72 -4.43 14.85 -24.09
C LEU A 72 -3.34 14.34 -23.15
N ASN A 73 -3.30 14.81 -21.92
CA ASN A 73 -2.37 14.33 -20.90
C ASN A 73 -3.13 13.36 -19.99
N LEU A 74 -2.83 12.09 -20.12
CA LEU A 74 -3.31 11.06 -19.22
C LEU A 74 -2.36 10.94 -18.04
N ILE A 75 -2.88 11.05 -16.83
CA ILE A 75 -2.17 10.73 -15.58
C ILE A 75 -2.79 9.44 -15.05
N ASP A 76 -2.09 8.32 -15.25
CA ASP A 76 -2.54 7.02 -14.76
C ASP A 76 -2.32 6.94 -13.25
N THR A 77 -3.35 6.52 -12.49
CA THR A 77 -3.36 6.54 -11.03
C THR A 77 -3.39 5.13 -10.46
N PRO A 78 -2.73 4.85 -9.32
CA PRO A 78 -2.97 3.61 -8.59
C PRO A 78 -4.45 3.41 -8.25
N GLY A 79 -4.91 2.15 -8.17
CA GLY A 79 -6.30 1.85 -7.81
C GLY A 79 -6.49 1.37 -6.37
N HIS A 80 -5.42 1.15 -5.60
CA HIS A 80 -5.48 0.53 -4.28
C HIS A 80 -5.47 1.55 -3.15
N VAL A 81 -6.19 1.25 -2.06
CA VAL A 81 -6.30 2.13 -0.87
C VAL A 81 -4.95 2.51 -0.25
N ASP A 82 -3.97 1.61 -0.24
CA ASP A 82 -2.63 1.89 0.30
C ASP A 82 -1.94 3.05 -0.44
N PHE A 83 -2.34 3.31 -1.70
CA PHE A 83 -1.80 4.37 -2.54
C PHE A 83 -2.74 5.58 -2.69
N SER A 84 -3.74 5.72 -1.82
CA SER A 84 -4.72 6.81 -1.86
C SER A 84 -4.08 8.21 -1.90
N TYR A 85 -2.93 8.36 -1.26
CA TYR A 85 -2.13 9.59 -1.27
C TYR A 85 -1.57 9.92 -2.67
N GLU A 86 -1.08 8.94 -3.41
CA GLU A 86 -0.60 9.11 -4.79
C GLU A 86 -1.77 9.41 -5.73
N VAL A 87 -2.91 8.76 -5.50
CA VAL A 87 -4.17 9.01 -6.22
C VAL A 87 -4.60 10.46 -6.04
N SER A 88 -4.66 10.96 -4.82
CA SER A 88 -5.06 12.34 -4.51
C SER A 88 -4.20 13.38 -5.25
N ARG A 89 -2.88 13.17 -5.31
CA ARG A 89 -1.96 14.08 -6.03
C ARG A 89 -2.12 14.04 -7.53
N SER A 90 -2.32 12.86 -8.09
CA SER A 90 -2.57 12.69 -9.51
C SER A 90 -3.89 13.34 -9.92
N ILE A 91 -4.93 13.20 -9.09
CA ILE A 91 -6.23 13.86 -9.25
C ILE A 91 -6.07 15.38 -9.22
N ALA A 92 -5.32 15.94 -8.27
CA ALA A 92 -5.08 17.38 -8.16
C ALA A 92 -4.35 17.98 -9.37
N ALA A 93 -3.69 17.15 -10.19
CA ALA A 93 -3.04 17.56 -11.42
C ALA A 93 -3.96 17.52 -12.65
N CYS A 94 -5.26 17.20 -12.51
CA CYS A 94 -6.21 17.00 -13.61
C CYS A 94 -7.37 17.98 -13.56
N GLU A 95 -8.07 18.14 -14.69
CA GLU A 95 -9.36 18.84 -14.82
C GLU A 95 -10.53 17.86 -14.97
N GLY A 96 -10.27 16.58 -15.27
CA GLY A 96 -11.32 15.59 -15.40
C GLY A 96 -10.85 14.19 -15.06
N ALA A 97 -11.80 13.30 -14.84
CA ALA A 97 -11.55 11.90 -14.53
C ALA A 97 -12.49 10.98 -15.31
N LEU A 98 -11.93 9.90 -15.86
CA LEU A 98 -12.71 8.78 -16.37
C LEU A 98 -13.03 7.86 -15.20
N LEU A 99 -14.31 7.73 -14.84
CA LEU A 99 -14.78 6.79 -13.83
C LEU A 99 -15.12 5.46 -14.50
N ILE A 100 -14.25 4.46 -14.35
CA ILE A 100 -14.45 3.15 -14.96
C ILE A 100 -15.19 2.22 -14.01
N VAL A 101 -16.31 1.68 -14.47
CA VAL A 101 -17.08 0.67 -13.78
C VAL A 101 -17.15 -0.59 -14.63
N ASP A 102 -16.93 -1.75 -14.02
CA ASP A 102 -17.04 -3.06 -14.69
C ASP A 102 -18.51 -3.47 -14.84
N ALA A 103 -18.95 -3.76 -16.07
CA ALA A 103 -20.32 -4.14 -16.39
C ALA A 103 -20.80 -5.46 -15.73
N ALA A 104 -19.88 -6.27 -15.19
CA ALA A 104 -20.22 -7.51 -14.48
C ALA A 104 -20.12 -7.38 -12.95
N GLN A 105 -19.26 -6.46 -12.44
CA GLN A 105 -19.01 -6.30 -11.00
C GLN A 105 -19.73 -5.08 -10.41
N SER A 106 -20.15 -4.09 -11.26
CA SER A 106 -20.77 -2.83 -10.85
C SER A 106 -19.88 -1.99 -9.89
N ILE A 107 -20.47 -1.05 -9.18
CA ILE A 107 -19.81 -0.11 -8.29
C ILE A 107 -19.19 -0.83 -7.09
N GLN A 108 -17.94 -0.47 -6.77
CA GLN A 108 -17.15 -1.02 -5.67
C GLN A 108 -16.72 0.11 -4.70
N ALA A 109 -16.27 -0.24 -3.47
CA ALA A 109 -15.94 0.76 -2.45
C ALA A 109 -14.87 1.77 -2.92
N GLN A 110 -13.80 1.29 -3.57
CA GLN A 110 -12.75 2.17 -4.11
C GLN A 110 -13.25 3.08 -5.24
N THR A 111 -14.27 2.64 -5.99
CA THR A 111 -14.92 3.50 -7.01
C THR A 111 -15.52 4.72 -6.35
N ILE A 112 -16.22 4.53 -5.23
CA ILE A 112 -16.88 5.61 -4.47
C ILE A 112 -15.84 6.52 -3.81
N SER A 113 -14.84 5.97 -3.14
CA SER A 113 -13.81 6.76 -2.47
C SER A 113 -13.01 7.63 -3.45
N ASN A 114 -12.60 7.05 -4.59
CA ASN A 114 -11.90 7.80 -5.62
C ASN A 114 -12.80 8.84 -6.31
N LEU A 115 -14.09 8.55 -6.47
CA LEU A 115 -15.07 9.51 -6.96
C LEU A 115 -15.16 10.73 -6.03
N TYR A 116 -15.27 10.52 -4.72
CA TYR A 116 -15.32 11.63 -3.76
C TYR A 116 -14.04 12.48 -3.81
N LEU A 117 -12.85 11.85 -3.89
CA LEU A 117 -11.60 12.58 -4.06
C LEU A 117 -11.59 13.42 -5.35
N ALA A 118 -12.15 12.91 -6.44
CA ALA A 118 -12.25 13.65 -7.70
C ALA A 118 -13.23 14.83 -7.59
N LEU A 119 -14.37 14.64 -6.91
CA LEU A 119 -15.37 15.70 -6.68
C LEU A 119 -14.85 16.79 -5.73
N GLU A 120 -14.09 16.43 -4.70
CA GLU A 120 -13.43 17.40 -3.79
C GLU A 120 -12.41 18.29 -4.52
N ASN A 121 -11.86 17.80 -5.64
CA ASN A 121 -10.97 18.57 -6.51
C ASN A 121 -11.68 19.23 -7.71
N ASP A 122 -13.02 19.29 -7.70
CA ASP A 122 -13.83 19.91 -8.78
C ASP A 122 -13.58 19.32 -10.18
N LEU A 123 -13.26 18.01 -10.29
CA LEU A 123 -13.03 17.37 -11.57
C LEU A 123 -14.35 17.07 -12.30
N GLU A 124 -14.34 17.27 -13.63
CA GLU A 124 -15.39 16.75 -14.50
C GLU A 124 -15.33 15.24 -14.57
N ILE A 125 -16.43 14.55 -14.24
CA ILE A 125 -16.49 13.08 -14.20
C ILE A 125 -17.16 12.56 -15.49
N ILE A 126 -16.44 11.68 -16.19
CA ILE A 126 -16.97 10.96 -17.35
C ILE A 126 -17.17 9.50 -16.97
N PRO A 127 -18.42 9.03 -16.80
CA PRO A 127 -18.69 7.65 -16.48
C PRO A 127 -18.47 6.73 -17.69
N VAL A 128 -17.72 5.66 -17.49
CA VAL A 128 -17.41 4.65 -18.50
C VAL A 128 -17.78 3.27 -17.97
N LEU A 129 -18.74 2.63 -18.60
CA LEU A 129 -19.13 1.25 -18.35
C LEU A 129 -18.26 0.32 -19.21
N ASN A 130 -17.25 -0.28 -18.59
CA ASN A 130 -16.26 -1.12 -19.28
C ASN A 130 -16.62 -2.60 -19.25
N LYS A 131 -16.00 -3.38 -20.14
CA LYS A 131 -16.16 -4.83 -20.29
C LYS A 131 -17.58 -5.27 -20.70
N VAL A 132 -18.26 -4.46 -21.48
CA VAL A 132 -19.61 -4.80 -22.00
C VAL A 132 -19.59 -6.01 -22.95
N ASP A 133 -18.42 -6.46 -23.37
CA ASP A 133 -18.19 -7.66 -24.20
C ASP A 133 -18.30 -8.98 -23.41
N LEU A 134 -18.30 -8.94 -22.08
CA LEU A 134 -18.36 -10.15 -21.26
C LEU A 134 -19.76 -10.77 -21.26
N PRO A 135 -19.86 -12.12 -21.33
CA PRO A 135 -21.16 -12.80 -21.24
C PRO A 135 -21.89 -12.58 -19.90
N SER A 136 -21.16 -12.23 -18.85
CA SER A 136 -21.67 -11.92 -17.52
C SER A 136 -22.02 -10.44 -17.32
N ALA A 137 -21.79 -9.60 -18.33
CA ALA A 137 -22.10 -8.18 -18.24
C ALA A 137 -23.62 -7.95 -18.13
N ASN A 138 -24.02 -7.01 -17.29
CA ASN A 138 -25.38 -6.52 -17.18
C ASN A 138 -25.39 -4.98 -17.38
N PRO A 139 -25.25 -4.50 -18.63
CA PRO A 139 -25.08 -3.08 -18.88
C PRO A 139 -26.27 -2.21 -18.42
N GLU A 140 -27.51 -2.70 -18.52
CA GLU A 140 -28.68 -1.93 -18.12
C GLU A 140 -28.68 -1.66 -16.61
N GLU A 141 -28.57 -2.72 -15.79
CA GLU A 141 -28.56 -2.60 -14.33
C GLU A 141 -27.39 -1.74 -13.83
N VAL A 142 -26.19 -1.92 -14.41
CA VAL A 142 -25.00 -1.18 -13.96
C VAL A 142 -25.04 0.28 -14.43
N THR A 143 -25.69 0.57 -15.57
CA THR A 143 -25.95 1.96 -16.00
C THR A 143 -26.87 2.65 -14.99
N ASP A 144 -27.95 1.99 -14.57
CA ASP A 144 -28.84 2.53 -13.54
C ASP A 144 -28.10 2.78 -12.21
N ASP A 145 -27.23 1.84 -11.78
CA ASP A 145 -26.40 2.02 -10.59
C ASP A 145 -25.48 3.27 -10.70
N ILE A 146 -24.90 3.52 -11.87
CA ILE A 146 -24.04 4.69 -12.13
C ILE A 146 -24.86 5.98 -12.14
N VAL A 147 -26.02 5.96 -12.76
CA VAL A 147 -26.95 7.09 -12.81
C VAL A 147 -27.42 7.48 -11.40
N ASP A 148 -27.77 6.48 -10.59
CA ASP A 148 -28.16 6.71 -9.19
C ASP A 148 -27.00 7.30 -8.37
N LEU A 149 -25.76 6.88 -8.63
CA LEU A 149 -24.58 7.37 -7.91
C LEU A 149 -24.21 8.81 -8.29
N LEU A 150 -24.23 9.14 -9.59
CA LEU A 150 -23.75 10.42 -10.11
C LEU A 150 -24.86 11.46 -10.31
N GLY A 151 -26.11 11.04 -10.40
CA GLY A 151 -27.22 11.90 -10.76
C GLY A 151 -27.15 12.39 -12.21
N CYS A 152 -26.52 11.65 -13.11
CA CYS A 152 -26.35 11.97 -14.53
C CYS A 152 -27.46 11.33 -15.39
N ASP A 153 -27.56 11.75 -16.65
CA ASP A 153 -28.46 11.10 -17.60
C ASP A 153 -27.87 9.75 -18.07
N PRO A 154 -28.70 8.70 -18.32
CA PRO A 154 -28.23 7.41 -18.81
C PRO A 154 -27.42 7.49 -20.11
N GLU A 155 -27.74 8.45 -20.97
CA GLU A 155 -27.02 8.70 -22.24
C GLU A 155 -25.60 9.22 -22.04
N GLU A 156 -25.28 9.73 -20.86
CA GLU A 156 -23.93 10.23 -20.52
C GLU A 156 -22.98 9.07 -20.14
N VAL A 157 -23.48 7.89 -19.82
CA VAL A 157 -22.70 6.70 -19.49
C VAL A 157 -22.17 6.06 -20.77
N ILE A 158 -20.88 6.10 -20.99
CA ILE A 158 -20.25 5.57 -22.19
C ILE A 158 -20.01 4.08 -22.05
N HIS A 159 -20.67 3.29 -22.88
CA HIS A 159 -20.45 1.86 -22.94
C HIS A 159 -19.18 1.54 -23.74
N ALA A 160 -18.26 0.77 -23.15
CA ALA A 160 -16.96 0.50 -23.74
C ALA A 160 -16.44 -0.91 -23.46
N SER A 161 -15.46 -1.32 -24.24
CA SER A 161 -14.64 -2.51 -23.99
C SER A 161 -13.18 -2.18 -24.29
N GLY A 162 -12.37 -2.07 -23.28
CA GLY A 162 -10.92 -1.93 -23.43
C GLY A 162 -10.28 -3.09 -24.18
N LYS A 163 -10.86 -4.30 -24.09
CA LYS A 163 -10.38 -5.48 -24.79
C LYS A 163 -10.64 -5.43 -26.31
N THR A 164 -11.83 -5.06 -26.71
CA THR A 164 -12.24 -5.07 -28.14
C THR A 164 -12.03 -3.72 -28.83
N GLY A 165 -11.90 -2.63 -28.08
CA GLY A 165 -11.82 -1.26 -28.59
C GLY A 165 -13.18 -0.60 -28.82
N PHE A 166 -14.30 -1.29 -28.51
CA PHE A 166 -15.63 -0.74 -28.63
C PHE A 166 -15.81 0.50 -27.74
N GLY A 167 -16.37 1.58 -28.29
CA GLY A 167 -16.72 2.80 -27.58
C GLY A 167 -15.52 3.70 -27.17
N VAL A 168 -14.30 3.36 -27.57
CA VAL A 168 -13.08 4.14 -27.21
C VAL A 168 -13.07 5.49 -27.91
N ASP A 169 -13.57 5.56 -29.12
CA ASP A 169 -13.79 6.81 -29.88
C ASP A 169 -14.73 7.76 -29.14
N ASN A 170 -15.85 7.26 -28.62
CA ASN A 170 -16.79 8.06 -27.82
C ASN A 170 -16.13 8.59 -26.53
N ILE A 171 -15.24 7.80 -25.90
CA ILE A 171 -14.50 8.26 -24.73
C ILE A 171 -13.57 9.43 -25.10
N LEU A 172 -12.82 9.34 -26.20
CA LEU A 172 -11.93 10.41 -26.67
C LEU A 172 -12.71 11.68 -27.02
N GLU A 173 -13.88 11.54 -27.67
CA GLU A 173 -14.76 12.69 -27.94
C GLU A 173 -15.27 13.32 -26.65
N ALA A 174 -15.73 12.52 -25.70
CA ALA A 174 -16.20 13.02 -24.40
C ALA A 174 -15.10 13.74 -23.59
N ILE A 175 -13.85 13.23 -23.61
CA ILE A 175 -12.70 13.89 -22.99
C ILE A 175 -12.54 15.31 -23.57
N ILE A 176 -12.63 15.47 -24.88
CA ILE A 176 -12.45 16.76 -25.55
C ILE A 176 -13.64 17.70 -25.30
N ASP A 177 -14.85 17.20 -25.42
CA ASP A 177 -16.07 18.01 -25.38
C ASP A 177 -16.48 18.36 -23.94
N ARG A 178 -16.25 17.48 -22.94
CA ARG A 178 -16.69 17.67 -21.56
C ARG A 178 -15.60 18.19 -20.62
N ILE A 179 -14.38 17.65 -20.68
CA ILE A 179 -13.33 18.11 -19.77
C ILE A 179 -12.93 19.55 -20.11
N PRO A 180 -12.96 20.47 -19.14
CA PRO A 180 -12.56 21.86 -19.40
C PRO A 180 -11.06 21.98 -19.73
N ALA A 181 -10.70 23.01 -20.47
CA ALA A 181 -9.30 23.36 -20.68
C ALA A 181 -8.65 23.79 -19.34
N PRO A 182 -7.33 23.56 -19.16
CA PRO A 182 -6.64 24.01 -17.97
C PRO A 182 -6.83 25.51 -17.71
N LYS A 183 -7.05 25.85 -16.44
CA LYS A 183 -7.11 27.26 -15.98
C LYS A 183 -5.69 27.69 -15.60
N GLY A 184 -5.41 28.98 -15.71
CA GLY A 184 -4.13 29.58 -15.30
C GLY A 184 -3.74 30.81 -16.14
N ASP A 185 -2.76 31.57 -15.65
CA ASP A 185 -2.25 32.76 -16.28
C ASP A 185 -0.80 32.54 -16.76
N PRO A 186 -0.54 32.54 -18.07
CA PRO A 186 0.81 32.40 -18.61
C PRO A 186 1.78 33.55 -18.24
N GLU A 187 1.26 34.72 -17.89
CA GLU A 187 2.07 35.90 -17.53
C GLU A 187 2.31 36.04 -16.02
N ALA A 188 1.62 35.24 -15.22
CA ALA A 188 1.82 35.20 -13.77
C ALA A 188 3.17 34.56 -13.39
N PRO A 189 3.66 34.75 -12.14
CA PRO A 189 4.82 34.07 -11.65
C PRO A 189 4.67 32.54 -11.78
N LEU A 190 5.77 31.86 -12.06
CA LEU A 190 5.79 30.40 -12.19
C LEU A 190 5.22 29.73 -10.94
N GLN A 191 4.26 28.85 -11.18
CA GLN A 191 3.66 27.97 -10.17
C GLN A 191 3.38 26.62 -10.79
N ALA A 192 4.12 25.59 -10.37
CA ALA A 192 3.94 24.24 -10.87
C ALA A 192 3.87 23.23 -9.72
N LEU A 193 2.96 22.27 -9.83
CA LEU A 193 2.71 21.20 -8.87
C LEU A 193 3.55 19.99 -9.22
N ILE A 194 4.32 19.48 -8.27
CA ILE A 194 4.98 18.17 -8.36
C ILE A 194 3.97 17.08 -7.98
N PHE A 195 3.63 16.21 -8.90
CA PHE A 195 2.72 15.10 -8.60
C PHE A 195 3.42 13.74 -8.48
N ASP A 196 4.63 13.57 -9.06
CA ASP A 196 5.45 12.36 -8.88
C ASP A 196 6.94 12.66 -9.10
N SER A 197 7.81 11.70 -8.70
CA SER A 197 9.24 11.75 -8.97
C SER A 197 9.84 10.35 -9.11
N VAL A 198 10.84 10.21 -9.99
CA VAL A 198 11.56 8.96 -10.23
C VAL A 198 13.06 9.19 -10.14
N TYR A 199 13.77 8.31 -9.46
CA TYR A 199 15.22 8.37 -9.40
C TYR A 199 15.86 7.63 -10.57
N ASN A 200 16.73 8.34 -11.28
CA ASN A 200 17.57 7.79 -12.33
C ASN A 200 19.04 7.85 -11.88
N SER A 201 19.74 6.72 -11.92
CA SER A 201 21.13 6.62 -11.44
C SER A 201 22.12 7.52 -12.17
N TYR A 202 21.83 7.91 -13.41
CA TYR A 202 22.68 8.75 -14.26
C TYR A 202 22.30 10.23 -14.21
N ARG A 203 20.99 10.52 -14.11
CA ARG A 203 20.43 11.88 -14.25
C ARG A 203 19.99 12.51 -12.92
N GLY A 204 19.95 11.72 -11.86
CA GLY A 204 19.40 12.12 -10.56
C GLY A 204 17.88 11.97 -10.51
N ILE A 205 17.20 12.81 -9.73
CA ILE A 205 15.74 12.77 -9.59
C ILE A 205 15.10 13.47 -10.78
N GLU A 206 14.26 12.75 -11.48
CA GLU A 206 13.37 13.24 -12.52
C GLU A 206 12.04 13.58 -11.87
N THR A 207 11.64 14.83 -11.90
CA THR A 207 10.45 15.35 -11.24
C THR A 207 9.34 15.53 -12.27
N TYR A 208 8.18 14.94 -12.03
CA TYR A 208 6.99 15.10 -12.87
C TYR A 208 6.10 16.18 -12.30
N PHE A 209 5.73 17.12 -13.14
CA PHE A 209 5.02 18.31 -12.70
C PHE A 209 3.96 18.77 -13.70
N ARG A 210 3.01 19.53 -13.19
CA ARG A 210 2.05 20.29 -13.99
C ARG A 210 2.25 21.78 -13.76
N VAL A 211 2.29 22.58 -14.83
CA VAL A 211 2.35 24.04 -14.75
C VAL A 211 0.94 24.62 -14.61
N LEU A 212 0.67 25.27 -13.48
CA LEU A 212 -0.58 25.99 -13.26
C LEU A 212 -0.49 27.41 -13.79
N ASN A 213 0.59 28.14 -13.49
CA ASN A 213 0.81 29.51 -13.93
C ASN A 213 2.24 29.69 -14.45
N GLY A 214 2.42 30.62 -15.41
CA GLY A 214 3.72 30.95 -15.96
C GLY A 214 4.31 29.90 -16.88
N GLU A 215 5.63 29.81 -16.93
CA GLU A 215 6.37 28.80 -17.69
C GLU A 215 7.68 28.40 -17.00
N ILE A 216 8.14 27.20 -17.25
CA ILE A 216 9.47 26.70 -16.86
C ILE A 216 10.35 26.62 -18.11
N LYS A 217 11.56 27.18 -18.06
CA LYS A 217 12.52 27.16 -19.17
C LYS A 217 13.75 26.33 -18.83
N LYS A 218 14.33 25.68 -19.83
CA LYS A 218 15.64 25.06 -19.68
C LYS A 218 16.69 26.10 -19.25
N GLY A 219 17.47 25.79 -18.21
CA GLY A 219 18.50 26.66 -17.64
C GLY A 219 17.97 27.72 -16.67
N GLN A 220 16.67 27.80 -16.40
CA GLN A 220 16.07 28.70 -15.43
C GLN A 220 16.42 28.28 -14.00
N GLU A 221 16.74 29.25 -13.13
CA GLU A 221 16.85 28.98 -11.70
C GLU A 221 15.47 28.95 -11.08
N ILE A 222 15.16 27.82 -10.46
CA ILE A 222 13.87 27.51 -9.84
C ILE A 222 14.05 27.26 -8.35
N LYS A 223 12.97 27.42 -7.61
CA LYS A 223 12.91 27.17 -6.16
C LYS A 223 11.82 26.16 -5.84
N PHE A 224 12.16 25.15 -5.05
CA PHE A 224 11.21 24.26 -4.41
C PHE A 224 10.73 24.90 -3.11
N MET A 225 9.43 25.14 -2.97
CA MET A 225 8.92 25.97 -1.88
C MET A 225 8.96 25.25 -0.51
N ALA A 226 8.69 23.94 -0.46
CA ALA A 226 8.71 23.17 0.78
C ALA A 226 10.12 23.04 1.38
N THR A 227 11.16 22.94 0.55
CA THR A 227 12.55 22.83 1.02
C THR A 227 13.28 24.17 1.06
N GLY A 228 12.75 25.17 0.36
CA GLY A 228 13.34 26.50 0.24
C GLY A 228 14.62 26.56 -0.61
N LYS A 229 15.02 25.45 -1.27
CA LYS A 229 16.25 25.31 -2.04
C LYS A 229 16.07 25.70 -3.48
N ASN A 230 17.13 26.29 -4.05
CA ASN A 230 17.19 26.69 -5.47
C ASN A 230 17.99 25.66 -6.27
N TYR A 231 17.55 25.44 -7.52
CA TYR A 231 18.22 24.55 -8.48
C TYR A 231 18.08 25.11 -9.90
N PHE A 232 18.93 24.65 -10.80
CA PHE A 232 18.79 24.95 -12.22
C PHE A 232 17.95 23.86 -12.91
N ALA A 233 17.06 24.27 -13.79
CA ALA A 233 16.29 23.37 -14.66
C ALA A 233 17.20 22.92 -15.81
N ASP A 234 18.06 21.93 -15.58
CA ASP A 234 19.04 21.45 -16.57
C ASP A 234 18.35 20.92 -17.83
N GLU A 235 17.22 20.27 -17.66
CA GLU A 235 16.37 19.78 -18.74
C GLU A 235 14.90 19.85 -18.36
N VAL A 236 14.07 20.25 -19.33
CA VAL A 236 12.61 20.24 -19.21
C VAL A 236 12.00 19.65 -20.48
N GLY A 237 10.87 19.01 -20.36
CA GLY A 237 10.19 18.41 -21.52
C GLY A 237 8.83 17.85 -21.17
N THR A 238 8.24 17.12 -22.11
CA THR A 238 6.96 16.43 -21.97
C THR A 238 7.16 14.92 -22.04
N LEU A 239 6.22 14.22 -21.44
CA LEU A 239 6.23 12.75 -21.34
C LEU A 239 5.36 12.19 -22.47
N LYS A 240 6.00 11.61 -23.49
CA LYS A 240 5.39 10.67 -24.42
C LYS A 240 5.81 9.25 -23.98
N LEU A 241 5.84 8.29 -24.87
CA LEU A 241 6.48 7.00 -24.55
C LEU A 241 7.93 7.17 -24.12
N GLU A 242 8.63 8.09 -24.77
CA GLU A 242 9.93 8.58 -24.36
C GLU A 242 9.85 10.06 -23.96
N GLN A 243 10.80 10.50 -23.17
CA GLN A 243 10.93 11.90 -22.77
C GLN A 243 11.29 12.76 -23.98
N VAL A 244 10.47 13.78 -24.24
CA VAL A 244 10.69 14.72 -25.34
C VAL A 244 11.17 16.05 -24.78
N VAL A 245 12.46 16.35 -24.97
CA VAL A 245 13.08 17.59 -24.49
C VAL A 245 12.46 18.79 -25.18
N LYS A 246 12.09 19.79 -24.38
CA LYS A 246 11.56 21.08 -24.88
C LYS A 246 12.41 22.26 -24.38
N LYS A 247 12.25 23.41 -25.00
CA LYS A 247 12.88 24.67 -24.55
C LYS A 247 12.15 25.24 -23.33
N SER A 248 10.85 25.05 -23.27
CA SER A 248 9.98 25.44 -22.15
C SER A 248 8.75 24.56 -22.08
N VAL A 249 8.17 24.46 -20.87
CA VAL A 249 6.88 23.86 -20.55
C VAL A 249 6.00 24.97 -20.00
N LYS A 250 4.79 25.10 -20.52
CA LYS A 250 3.92 26.28 -20.30
C LYS A 250 2.70 25.95 -19.45
N THR A 251 2.00 26.98 -19.03
CA THR A 251 0.72 26.88 -18.31
C THR A 251 -0.22 25.88 -18.96
N GLY A 252 -0.71 24.92 -18.16
CA GLY A 252 -1.58 23.83 -18.56
C GLY A 252 -0.87 22.57 -19.02
N ASP A 253 0.44 22.63 -19.33
CA ASP A 253 1.21 21.46 -19.73
C ASP A 253 1.58 20.57 -18.53
N VAL A 254 1.63 19.27 -18.79
CA VAL A 254 2.26 18.27 -17.93
C VAL A 254 3.64 17.94 -18.49
N GLY A 255 4.65 17.90 -17.64
CA GLY A 255 6.02 17.69 -18.08
C GLY A 255 6.92 17.05 -17.03
N TYR A 256 8.19 16.92 -17.42
CA TYR A 256 9.25 16.48 -16.52
C TYR A 256 10.37 17.52 -16.43
N LEU A 257 11.08 17.46 -15.31
CA LEU A 257 12.19 18.35 -14.96
C LEU A 257 13.34 17.53 -14.41
N ILE A 258 14.56 17.87 -14.84
CA ILE A 258 15.80 17.34 -14.30
C ILE A 258 16.62 18.50 -13.76
N THR A 259 17.07 18.34 -12.50
CA THR A 259 17.83 19.35 -11.77
C THR A 259 19.15 18.81 -11.22
N GLY A 260 19.50 17.56 -11.53
CA GLY A 260 20.70 16.89 -11.01
C GLY A 260 20.65 16.57 -9.51
N ILE A 261 19.50 16.71 -8.84
CA ILE A 261 19.31 16.36 -7.43
C ILE A 261 19.48 14.85 -7.26
N LYS A 262 20.26 14.44 -6.25
CA LYS A 262 20.54 13.03 -5.95
C LYS A 262 19.90 12.53 -4.65
N THR A 263 19.32 13.42 -3.87
CA THR A 263 18.78 13.13 -2.53
C THR A 263 17.27 13.27 -2.54
N ALA A 264 16.52 12.18 -2.30
CA ALA A 264 15.06 12.18 -2.33
C ALA A 264 14.41 13.20 -1.37
N LYS A 265 15.04 13.47 -0.24
CA LYS A 265 14.55 14.44 0.76
C LYS A 265 14.49 15.88 0.25
N GLU A 266 15.13 16.17 -0.89
CA GLU A 266 15.17 17.51 -1.49
C GLU A 266 14.05 17.76 -2.51
N VAL A 267 13.39 16.70 -2.96
CA VAL A 267 12.21 16.77 -3.83
C VAL A 267 11.04 16.11 -3.11
N LYS A 268 10.09 16.92 -2.72
CA LYS A 268 8.88 16.42 -2.07
C LYS A 268 7.74 16.43 -3.09
N VAL A 269 7.08 15.29 -3.25
CA VAL A 269 5.88 15.18 -4.09
C VAL A 269 4.75 15.97 -3.42
N GLY A 270 3.99 16.76 -4.18
CA GLY A 270 3.03 17.74 -3.67
C GLY A 270 3.62 19.14 -3.45
N ASP A 271 4.96 19.32 -3.61
CA ASP A 271 5.59 20.63 -3.48
C ASP A 271 5.30 21.53 -4.68
N THR A 272 5.43 22.83 -4.46
CA THR A 272 5.29 23.88 -5.47
C THR A 272 6.66 24.31 -5.99
N ILE A 273 6.84 24.25 -7.32
CA ILE A 273 7.99 24.83 -8.00
C ILE A 273 7.66 26.26 -8.41
N THR A 274 8.58 27.20 -8.13
CA THR A 274 8.48 28.60 -8.54
C THR A 274 9.78 29.13 -9.12
N ASP A 275 9.76 30.31 -9.72
CA ASP A 275 10.97 31.01 -10.18
C ASP A 275 11.77 31.52 -8.98
N ALA A 276 13.09 31.33 -8.97
CA ALA A 276 13.94 31.77 -7.87
C ALA A 276 14.03 33.31 -7.74
N HIS A 277 13.91 34.02 -8.84
CA HIS A 277 14.04 35.49 -8.89
C HIS A 277 12.69 36.21 -8.75
N LYS A 278 11.59 35.54 -9.17
CA LYS A 278 10.22 36.07 -9.06
C LYS A 278 9.31 35.00 -8.46
N PRO A 279 9.54 34.65 -7.18
CA PRO A 279 8.78 33.55 -6.56
C PRO A 279 7.31 33.94 -6.38
N THR A 280 6.42 32.96 -6.55
CA THR A 280 5.03 33.08 -6.09
C THR A 280 5.01 33.14 -4.56
N THR A 281 3.99 33.83 -4.02
CA THR A 281 3.75 33.89 -2.55
C THR A 281 2.83 32.77 -2.07
N GLU A 282 2.10 32.14 -2.98
CA GLU A 282 1.11 31.13 -2.68
C GLU A 282 1.62 29.74 -3.07
N THR A 283 1.59 28.81 -2.13
CA THR A 283 1.80 27.38 -2.41
C THR A 283 0.52 26.77 -2.98
N ILE A 284 0.68 25.75 -3.82
CA ILE A 284 -0.47 24.96 -4.27
C ILE A 284 -0.91 24.10 -3.08
N ASP A 285 -2.21 24.07 -2.79
CA ASP A 285 -2.79 23.23 -1.76
C ASP A 285 -2.60 21.74 -2.11
N GLY A 286 -2.51 20.91 -1.08
CA GLY A 286 -2.39 19.45 -1.23
C GLY A 286 -1.02 18.87 -0.85
N PHE A 287 -0.09 19.70 -0.31
CA PHE A 287 1.13 19.16 0.28
C PHE A 287 0.86 18.65 1.70
N GLU A 288 0.85 17.34 1.86
CA GLU A 288 0.85 16.69 3.16
C GLU A 288 2.02 15.70 3.25
N ASP A 289 2.70 15.66 4.39
CA ASP A 289 3.69 14.61 4.65
C ASP A 289 2.96 13.28 4.88
N VAL A 290 3.31 12.27 4.10
CA VAL A 290 2.73 10.93 4.22
C VAL A 290 3.17 10.30 5.52
N LYS A 291 2.22 9.88 6.34
CA LYS A 291 2.48 9.18 7.60
C LYS A 291 2.32 7.68 7.40
N PRO A 292 3.35 6.89 7.71
CA PRO A 292 3.23 5.43 7.68
C PRO A 292 2.17 4.96 8.68
N MET A 293 1.41 3.95 8.28
CA MET A 293 0.35 3.36 9.10
C MET A 293 0.72 1.99 9.65
N VAL A 294 1.56 1.25 8.91
CA VAL A 294 2.01 -0.09 9.26
C VAL A 294 3.52 -0.09 9.44
N PHE A 295 4.00 -0.73 10.49
CA PHE A 295 5.42 -0.82 10.81
C PHE A 295 5.86 -2.28 10.91
N ALA A 296 7.00 -2.63 10.28
CA ALA A 296 7.63 -3.93 10.43
C ALA A 296 9.16 -3.77 10.44
N GLY A 297 9.82 -4.71 11.09
CA GLY A 297 11.28 -4.83 11.00
C GLY A 297 11.64 -5.61 9.73
N ILE A 298 12.63 -5.14 8.99
CA ILE A 298 13.23 -5.84 7.85
C ILE A 298 14.68 -6.17 8.20
N TYR A 299 15.03 -7.45 8.13
CA TYR A 299 16.35 -7.96 8.49
C TYR A 299 16.91 -8.80 7.34
N PRO A 300 18.21 -8.74 7.05
CA PRO A 300 18.81 -9.64 6.08
C PRO A 300 18.81 -11.07 6.63
N VAL A 301 18.75 -12.06 5.76
CA VAL A 301 18.88 -13.49 6.16
C VAL A 301 20.27 -13.75 6.69
N ASP A 302 21.30 -13.22 6.03
CA ASP A 302 22.67 -13.25 6.52
C ASP A 302 23.03 -11.90 7.14
N THR A 303 23.54 -11.92 8.37
CA THR A 303 23.88 -10.69 9.11
C THR A 303 25.02 -9.89 8.47
N GLU A 304 25.83 -10.51 7.62
CA GLU A 304 26.89 -9.85 6.86
C GLU A 304 26.33 -8.91 5.77
N ASP A 305 25.10 -9.16 5.30
CA ASP A 305 24.44 -8.38 4.24
C ASP A 305 23.77 -7.09 4.74
N TYR A 306 23.99 -6.69 5.99
CA TYR A 306 23.35 -5.49 6.57
C TYR A 306 23.65 -4.20 5.78
N GLU A 307 24.90 -4.00 5.37
CA GLU A 307 25.29 -2.80 4.61
C GLU A 307 24.70 -2.80 3.19
N GLU A 308 24.55 -3.97 2.57
CA GLU A 308 23.91 -4.12 1.27
C GLU A 308 22.40 -3.89 1.37
N LEU A 309 21.76 -4.38 2.44
CA LEU A 309 20.37 -4.07 2.74
C LEU A 309 20.17 -2.57 2.94
N ARG A 310 21.06 -1.89 3.68
CA ARG A 310 20.98 -0.43 3.85
C ARG A 310 21.04 0.30 2.53
N TYR A 311 22.00 -0.05 1.68
CA TYR A 311 22.12 0.53 0.34
C TYR A 311 20.85 0.31 -0.50
N SER A 312 20.30 -0.90 -0.48
CA SER A 312 19.07 -1.25 -1.20
C SER A 312 17.87 -0.46 -0.71
N MET A 313 17.71 -0.31 0.61
CA MET A 313 16.66 0.50 1.23
C MET A 313 16.78 1.99 0.86
N GLU A 314 17.98 2.54 0.89
CA GLU A 314 18.25 3.93 0.46
C GLU A 314 17.88 4.14 -1.01
N LYS A 315 18.16 3.17 -1.88
CA LYS A 315 17.79 3.20 -3.30
C LYS A 315 16.28 3.11 -3.51
N LEU A 316 15.61 2.23 -2.78
CA LEU A 316 14.14 2.14 -2.83
C LEU A 316 13.49 3.44 -2.38
N GLN A 317 13.99 4.06 -1.30
CA GLN A 317 13.47 5.33 -0.79
C GLN A 317 13.60 6.49 -1.80
N LEU A 318 14.60 6.44 -2.70
CA LEU A 318 14.72 7.43 -3.78
C LEU A 318 13.55 7.35 -4.77
N ASN A 319 12.99 6.15 -4.95
CA ASN A 319 11.88 5.90 -5.86
C ASN A 319 10.52 5.86 -5.15
N ASP A 320 10.52 5.81 -3.82
CA ASP A 320 9.33 5.69 -3.00
C ASP A 320 9.46 6.58 -1.76
N ALA A 321 8.98 7.81 -1.89
CA ALA A 321 9.06 8.81 -0.82
C ALA A 321 8.24 8.45 0.43
N SER A 322 7.31 7.50 0.32
CA SER A 322 6.48 7.03 1.42
C SER A 322 7.19 6.02 2.32
N LEU A 323 8.25 5.38 1.83
CA LEU A 323 9.06 4.43 2.59
C LEU A 323 9.92 5.17 3.63
N VAL A 324 9.62 4.91 4.89
CA VAL A 324 10.41 5.45 6.02
C VAL A 324 11.12 4.29 6.71
N PHE A 325 12.40 4.44 7.01
CA PHE A 325 13.13 3.42 7.75
C PHE A 325 14.18 4.01 8.70
N ALA A 326 14.42 3.31 9.79
CA ALA A 326 15.44 3.64 10.79
C ALA A 326 16.17 2.35 11.22
N PRO A 327 17.49 2.45 11.55
CA PRO A 327 18.23 1.30 12.08
C PRO A 327 17.56 0.69 13.31
N GLU A 328 17.48 -0.63 13.34
CA GLU A 328 16.94 -1.40 14.46
C GLU A 328 17.85 -2.62 14.73
N SER A 329 17.85 -3.10 15.96
CA SER A 329 18.53 -4.35 16.31
C SER A 329 17.58 -5.28 17.04
N SER A 330 17.60 -6.55 16.66
CA SER A 330 16.87 -7.64 17.30
C SER A 330 17.85 -8.61 17.95
N ALA A 331 17.54 -9.06 19.15
CA ALA A 331 18.33 -10.08 19.81
C ALA A 331 18.32 -11.44 19.06
N ALA A 332 17.25 -11.69 18.30
CA ALA A 332 17.08 -12.91 17.52
C ALA A 332 17.63 -12.82 16.09
N LEU A 333 17.52 -11.63 15.43
CA LEU A 333 17.78 -11.45 14.00
C LEU A 333 19.02 -10.59 13.71
N GLY A 334 19.62 -9.96 14.73
CA GLY A 334 20.78 -9.08 14.56
C GLY A 334 20.38 -7.67 14.13
N PHE A 335 21.18 -7.05 13.26
CA PHE A 335 20.95 -5.70 12.76
C PHE A 335 20.02 -5.68 11.55
N GLY A 336 19.11 -4.73 11.52
CA GLY A 336 18.14 -4.52 10.45
C GLY A 336 17.56 -3.11 10.48
N PHE A 337 16.38 -2.96 9.92
CA PHE A 337 15.70 -1.66 9.86
C PHE A 337 14.25 -1.79 10.31
N ARG A 338 13.79 -0.86 11.13
CA ARG A 338 12.37 -0.60 11.39
C ARG A 338 11.83 0.23 10.26
N CYS A 339 10.89 -0.33 9.51
CA CYS A 339 10.31 0.30 8.32
C CYS A 339 8.86 0.68 8.59
N GLY A 340 8.47 1.84 8.07
CA GLY A 340 7.08 2.29 8.03
C GLY A 340 6.55 2.24 6.60
N PHE A 341 5.33 1.73 6.46
CA PHE A 341 4.64 1.49 5.20
C PHE A 341 3.25 2.13 5.21
N LEU A 342 2.71 2.42 4.04
CA LEU A 342 1.35 2.94 3.88
C LEU A 342 0.29 1.90 4.29
N GLY A 343 0.54 0.62 3.95
CA GLY A 343 -0.32 -0.49 4.27
C GLY A 343 0.38 -1.82 4.03
N MET A 344 -0.37 -2.91 4.06
CA MET A 344 0.16 -4.27 3.88
C MET A 344 0.65 -4.52 2.46
N LEU A 345 -0.11 -4.08 1.45
CA LEU A 345 0.29 -4.25 0.06
C LEU A 345 1.59 -3.50 -0.23
N HIS A 346 1.75 -2.28 0.31
CA HIS A 346 2.98 -1.52 0.19
C HIS A 346 4.18 -2.28 0.81
N MET A 347 4.00 -2.89 2.00
CA MET A 347 5.04 -3.71 2.63
C MET A 347 5.45 -4.91 1.76
N GLU A 348 4.48 -5.63 1.20
CA GLU A 348 4.74 -6.76 0.31
C GLU A 348 5.48 -6.34 -0.96
N ILE A 349 5.08 -5.21 -1.56
CA ILE A 349 5.74 -4.66 -2.75
C ILE A 349 7.20 -4.32 -2.45
N ILE A 350 7.48 -3.66 -1.33
CA ILE A 350 8.87 -3.32 -0.93
C ILE A 350 9.68 -4.60 -0.73
N GLN A 351 9.12 -5.62 -0.09
CA GLN A 351 9.79 -6.91 0.11
C GLN A 351 10.11 -7.59 -1.23
N GLU A 352 9.15 -7.66 -2.16
CA GLU A 352 9.38 -8.25 -3.48
C GLU A 352 10.38 -7.44 -4.32
N ARG A 353 10.37 -6.11 -4.20
CA ARG A 353 11.35 -5.25 -4.88
C ARG A 353 12.76 -5.46 -4.35
N LEU A 354 12.95 -5.62 -3.03
CA LEU A 354 14.23 -5.99 -2.45
C LEU A 354 14.76 -7.30 -3.02
N GLU A 355 13.90 -8.30 -3.15
CA GLU A 355 14.27 -9.61 -3.71
C GLU A 355 14.59 -9.53 -5.20
N ARG A 356 13.73 -8.88 -6.01
CA ARG A 356 13.85 -8.89 -7.48
C ARG A 356 14.86 -7.87 -8.02
N GLU A 357 14.87 -6.64 -7.49
CA GLU A 357 15.73 -5.56 -8.00
C GLU A 357 17.14 -5.60 -7.40
N PHE A 358 17.26 -6.08 -6.16
CA PHE A 358 18.53 -6.06 -5.41
C PHE A 358 19.03 -7.47 -5.05
N ASN A 359 18.31 -8.54 -5.42
CA ASN A 359 18.62 -9.93 -5.06
C ASN A 359 18.83 -10.13 -3.55
N MET A 360 18.08 -9.36 -2.75
CA MET A 360 18.18 -9.30 -1.29
C MET A 360 17.02 -10.07 -0.65
N THR A 361 17.29 -11.26 -0.12
CA THR A 361 16.29 -12.01 0.64
C THR A 361 16.24 -11.48 2.08
N VAL A 362 15.05 -11.11 2.54
CA VAL A 362 14.84 -10.48 3.84
C VAL A 362 13.85 -11.23 4.72
N ILE A 363 14.03 -11.09 6.03
CA ILE A 363 13.08 -11.55 7.05
C ILE A 363 12.28 -10.33 7.49
N THR A 364 10.96 -10.41 7.36
CA THR A 364 10.04 -9.38 7.83
C THR A 364 9.42 -9.82 9.16
N THR A 365 9.45 -8.94 10.16
CA THR A 365 8.79 -9.21 11.45
C THR A 365 7.28 -9.03 11.32
N VAL A 366 6.56 -9.44 12.35
CA VAL A 366 5.11 -9.23 12.45
C VAL A 366 4.80 -7.73 12.30
N PRO A 367 3.99 -7.31 11.29
CA PRO A 367 3.62 -5.93 11.14
C PRO A 367 2.74 -5.48 12.30
N ASN A 368 2.89 -4.26 12.70
CA ASN A 368 2.07 -3.60 13.70
C ASN A 368 1.77 -2.17 13.30
N VAL A 369 0.77 -1.58 13.94
CA VAL A 369 0.44 -0.16 13.76
C VAL A 369 1.23 0.69 14.76
N SER A 370 1.25 2.02 14.56
CA SER A 370 1.81 2.94 15.55
C SER A 370 0.80 3.17 16.66
N TYR A 371 1.21 2.99 17.92
CA TYR A 371 0.38 3.25 19.08
C TYR A 371 0.89 4.47 19.84
N HIS A 372 0.01 5.14 20.57
CA HIS A 372 0.36 6.22 21.49
C HIS A 372 0.27 5.71 22.93
N ALA A 373 1.36 5.78 23.67
CA ALA A 373 1.36 5.49 25.10
C ALA A 373 1.55 6.79 25.89
N TYR A 374 0.91 6.85 27.03
CA TYR A 374 0.95 8.00 27.94
C TYR A 374 1.50 7.55 29.29
N SER A 375 2.48 8.29 29.81
CA SER A 375 3.08 8.00 31.11
C SER A 375 2.28 8.65 32.23
N LYS A 376 2.11 7.94 33.37
CA LYS A 376 1.53 8.53 34.58
C LYS A 376 2.29 9.74 35.13
N LYS A 377 3.59 9.85 34.81
CA LYS A 377 4.40 10.98 35.24
C LYS A 377 4.15 12.24 34.41
N ASN A 378 3.96 12.08 33.11
CA ASN A 378 3.71 13.15 32.16
C ASN A 378 2.55 12.73 31.23
N PRO A 379 1.29 12.92 31.64
CA PRO A 379 0.13 12.45 30.84
C PRO A 379 -0.07 13.18 29.52
N GLU A 380 0.60 14.31 29.30
CA GLU A 380 0.55 15.07 28.04
C GLU A 380 1.64 14.66 27.04
N GLU A 381 2.65 13.92 27.49
CA GLU A 381 3.75 13.49 26.63
C GLU A 381 3.38 12.17 25.91
N ILE A 382 3.35 12.23 24.58
CA ILE A 382 3.06 11.07 23.73
C ILE A 382 4.34 10.29 23.50
N ILE A 383 4.33 9.02 23.90
CA ILE A 383 5.37 8.04 23.57
C ILE A 383 4.86 7.26 22.35
N LEU A 384 5.51 7.46 21.19
CA LEU A 384 5.18 6.71 20.00
C LEU A 384 5.73 5.29 20.10
N LEU A 385 4.86 4.29 19.96
CA LEU A 385 5.21 2.88 19.99
C LEU A 385 5.08 2.29 18.58
N ASN A 386 6.18 2.23 17.88
CA ASN A 386 6.27 1.58 16.57
C ASN A 386 6.76 0.14 16.67
N ASN A 387 7.38 -0.23 17.79
CA ASN A 387 7.80 -1.58 18.12
C ASN A 387 7.08 -2.06 19.40
N PRO A 388 6.49 -3.27 19.41
CA PRO A 388 5.85 -3.84 20.60
C PRO A 388 6.77 -3.93 21.83
N THR A 389 8.09 -4.06 21.60
CA THR A 389 9.08 -4.15 22.70
C THR A 389 9.27 -2.85 23.46
N ASP A 390 8.92 -1.71 22.85
CA ASP A 390 9.05 -0.38 23.46
C ASP A 390 7.93 -0.04 24.44
N LEU A 391 6.92 -0.93 24.57
CA LEU A 391 5.83 -0.72 25.53
C LEU A 391 6.39 -0.62 26.97
N PRO A 392 6.22 0.53 27.64
CA PRO A 392 6.65 0.70 29.01
C PRO A 392 5.94 -0.27 29.97
N ASP A 393 6.53 -0.46 31.16
CA ASP A 393 5.93 -1.27 32.21
C ASP A 393 4.51 -0.77 32.55
N PRO A 394 3.50 -1.67 32.66
CA PRO A 394 2.11 -1.30 32.94
C PRO A 394 1.93 -0.44 34.20
N SER A 395 2.85 -0.53 35.18
CA SER A 395 2.82 0.29 36.39
C SER A 395 3.07 1.78 36.12
N ARG A 396 3.77 2.09 35.02
CA ARG A 396 4.15 3.45 34.60
C ARG A 396 3.21 4.03 33.55
N LEU A 397 2.36 3.19 32.95
CA LEU A 397 1.40 3.59 31.91
C LEU A 397 0.14 4.18 32.54
N ASP A 398 -0.34 5.29 31.99
CA ASP A 398 -1.65 5.86 32.23
C ASP A 398 -2.68 5.23 31.30
N ARG A 399 -2.49 5.39 30.00
CA ARG A 399 -3.33 4.82 28.95
C ARG A 399 -2.52 4.52 27.69
N VAL A 400 -3.08 3.69 26.83
CA VAL A 400 -2.56 3.43 25.48
C VAL A 400 -3.69 3.66 24.50
N GLU A 401 -3.37 4.33 23.39
CA GLU A 401 -4.30 4.60 22.30
C GLU A 401 -3.86 3.87 21.05
N GLU A 402 -4.83 3.35 20.29
CA GLU A 402 -4.62 2.70 19.00
C GLU A 402 -5.30 3.48 17.87
N PRO A 403 -4.75 3.43 16.64
CA PRO A 403 -5.36 4.09 15.50
C PRO A 403 -6.66 3.40 15.10
N PHE A 404 -7.70 4.20 14.89
CA PHE A 404 -8.99 3.77 14.37
C PHE A 404 -9.20 4.24 12.94
N ILE A 405 -9.97 3.47 12.22
CA ILE A 405 -10.37 3.75 10.85
C ILE A 405 -11.89 3.77 10.74
N LYS A 406 -12.37 4.52 9.76
CA LYS A 406 -13.72 4.40 9.23
C LYS A 406 -13.65 3.54 7.97
N ALA A 407 -14.21 2.35 8.07
CA ALA A 407 -14.22 1.36 7.01
C ALA A 407 -15.55 1.41 6.25
N SER A 408 -15.51 1.51 4.93
CA SER A 408 -16.65 1.36 4.03
C SER A 408 -16.56 0.00 3.33
N ILE A 409 -17.61 -0.79 3.47
CA ILE A 409 -17.72 -2.12 2.88
C ILE A 409 -18.97 -2.18 2.04
N ILE A 410 -18.80 -2.36 0.72
CA ILE A 410 -19.94 -2.55 -0.18
C ILE A 410 -20.05 -4.03 -0.50
N THR A 411 -21.23 -4.59 -0.30
CA THR A 411 -21.50 -6.01 -0.54
C THR A 411 -22.93 -6.24 -1.05
N LYS A 412 -23.23 -7.44 -1.54
CA LYS A 412 -24.61 -7.83 -1.86
C LYS A 412 -25.41 -8.03 -0.57
N SER A 413 -26.71 -7.75 -0.63
CA SER A 413 -27.65 -7.88 0.50
C SER A 413 -27.60 -9.27 1.18
N ASP A 414 -27.36 -10.33 0.41
CA ASP A 414 -27.27 -11.70 0.90
C ASP A 414 -26.09 -11.95 1.86
N PHE A 415 -25.03 -11.15 1.78
CA PHE A 415 -23.82 -11.33 2.59
C PHE A 415 -23.71 -10.34 3.76
N VAL A 416 -24.65 -9.41 3.90
CA VAL A 416 -24.63 -8.39 4.98
C VAL A 416 -24.43 -9.00 6.36
N GLY A 417 -25.18 -10.06 6.70
CA GLY A 417 -25.08 -10.69 8.02
C GLY A 417 -23.70 -11.30 8.31
N GLN A 418 -23.07 -11.94 7.32
CA GLN A 418 -21.75 -12.55 7.47
C GLN A 418 -20.65 -11.47 7.57
N VAL A 419 -20.76 -10.42 6.77
CA VAL A 419 -19.83 -9.27 6.80
C VAL A 419 -19.93 -8.54 8.13
N MET A 420 -21.15 -8.27 8.61
CA MET A 420 -21.37 -7.66 9.94
C MET A 420 -20.76 -8.49 11.06
N SER A 421 -20.95 -9.82 11.03
CA SER A 421 -20.39 -10.73 12.03
C SER A 421 -18.86 -10.70 12.04
N LEU A 422 -18.24 -10.65 10.85
CA LEU A 422 -16.78 -10.50 10.72
C LEU A 422 -16.30 -9.17 11.31
N CYS A 423 -16.95 -8.06 10.98
CA CYS A 423 -16.55 -6.75 11.49
C CYS A 423 -16.68 -6.66 13.02
N ILE A 424 -17.75 -7.21 13.60
CA ILE A 424 -17.95 -7.26 15.05
C ILE A 424 -16.88 -8.13 15.72
N GLU A 425 -16.53 -9.29 15.16
CA GLU A 425 -15.42 -10.13 15.64
C GLU A 425 -14.10 -9.35 15.68
N LYS A 426 -13.89 -8.46 14.70
CA LYS A 426 -12.74 -7.55 14.59
C LYS A 426 -12.93 -6.23 15.34
N ARG A 427 -13.71 -6.22 16.39
CA ARG A 427 -13.99 -5.06 17.27
C ARG A 427 -14.61 -3.84 16.55
N GLY A 428 -15.17 -4.05 15.36
CA GLY A 428 -15.84 -3.01 14.59
C GLY A 428 -17.16 -2.59 15.21
N GLN A 429 -17.43 -1.30 15.20
CA GLN A 429 -18.70 -0.68 15.60
C GLN A 429 -19.40 -0.15 14.36
N ILE A 430 -20.63 -0.60 14.12
CA ILE A 430 -21.41 -0.12 12.98
C ILE A 430 -21.80 1.35 13.20
N VAL A 431 -21.55 2.16 12.19
CA VAL A 431 -21.91 3.59 12.17
C VAL A 431 -23.16 3.80 11.31
N ASN A 432 -23.18 3.19 10.13
CA ASN A 432 -24.27 3.35 9.18
C ASN A 432 -24.42 2.12 8.28
N GLN A 433 -25.63 1.95 7.76
CA GLN A 433 -25.95 0.97 6.72
C GLN A 433 -26.85 1.65 5.70
N THR A 434 -26.41 1.72 4.45
CA THR A 434 -27.10 2.38 3.35
C THR A 434 -27.32 1.39 2.22
N TYR A 435 -28.52 1.31 1.70
CA TYR A 435 -28.81 0.57 0.48
C TYR A 435 -28.51 1.47 -0.72
N LEU A 436 -27.43 1.16 -1.44
CA LEU A 436 -27.06 1.87 -2.66
C LEU A 436 -28.01 1.52 -3.80
N THR A 437 -28.36 0.23 -3.89
CA THR A 437 -29.36 -0.31 -4.80
C THR A 437 -30.17 -1.39 -4.08
N THR A 438 -31.17 -1.98 -4.76
CA THR A 438 -31.95 -3.09 -4.19
C THR A 438 -31.11 -4.32 -3.81
N GLN A 439 -29.96 -4.49 -4.44
CA GLN A 439 -29.07 -5.65 -4.23
C GLN A 439 -27.76 -5.31 -3.52
N ARG A 440 -27.38 -4.02 -3.44
CA ARG A 440 -26.11 -3.59 -2.88
C ARG A 440 -26.27 -2.72 -1.64
N VAL A 441 -25.48 -3.03 -0.64
CA VAL A 441 -25.50 -2.37 0.68
C VAL A 441 -24.10 -1.90 1.00
N GLU A 442 -24.00 -0.64 1.40
CA GLU A 442 -22.81 -0.08 2.03
C GLU A 442 -22.94 -0.20 3.54
N LEU A 443 -21.93 -0.75 4.17
CA LEU A 443 -21.78 -0.86 5.63
C LEU A 443 -20.62 0.01 6.06
N ILE A 444 -20.86 0.96 6.95
CA ILE A 444 -19.83 1.82 7.51
C ILE A 444 -19.53 1.39 8.93
N PHE A 445 -18.28 1.06 9.21
CA PHE A 445 -17.79 0.67 10.52
C PHE A 445 -16.67 1.58 10.99
N GLU A 446 -16.62 1.84 12.30
CA GLU A 446 -15.41 2.30 12.97
C GLU A 446 -14.73 1.10 13.61
N MET A 447 -13.46 0.88 13.29
CA MET A 447 -12.71 -0.29 13.78
C MET A 447 -11.22 0.02 13.95
N PRO A 448 -10.53 -0.74 14.82
CA PRO A 448 -9.10 -0.56 15.01
C PRO A 448 -8.32 -0.96 13.75
N LEU A 449 -7.37 -0.13 13.34
CA LEU A 449 -6.52 -0.43 12.18
C LEU A 449 -5.75 -1.75 12.35
N ALA A 450 -5.30 -2.06 13.57
CA ALA A 450 -4.58 -3.29 13.87
C ALA A 450 -5.36 -4.57 13.53
N GLU A 451 -6.70 -4.53 13.55
CA GLU A 451 -7.54 -5.70 13.27
C GLU A 451 -7.70 -5.99 11.77
N ILE A 452 -7.38 -5.02 10.90
CA ILE A 452 -7.45 -5.21 9.45
C ILE A 452 -6.11 -5.60 8.83
N VAL A 453 -4.99 -5.32 9.53
CA VAL A 453 -3.63 -5.50 9.01
C VAL A 453 -3.32 -6.97 8.69
N PHE A 454 -3.93 -7.95 9.36
CA PHE A 454 -3.56 -9.35 9.19
C PHE A 454 -4.39 -10.10 8.15
N ASP A 455 -5.59 -10.50 8.48
CA ASP A 455 -6.37 -11.47 7.70
C ASP A 455 -7.75 -10.97 7.29
N PHE A 456 -8.03 -9.70 7.57
CA PHE A 456 -9.37 -9.16 7.41
C PHE A 456 -9.85 -9.20 5.95
N TYR A 457 -9.00 -8.77 5.01
CA TYR A 457 -9.36 -8.71 3.59
C TYR A 457 -9.63 -10.09 3.00
N ASP A 458 -8.79 -11.08 3.30
CA ASP A 458 -8.97 -12.45 2.82
C ASP A 458 -10.23 -13.09 3.40
N ARG A 459 -10.49 -12.85 4.68
CA ARG A 459 -11.72 -13.29 5.34
C ARG A 459 -12.96 -12.61 4.77
N LEU A 460 -12.88 -11.29 4.53
CA LEU A 460 -13.96 -10.53 3.91
C LEU A 460 -14.30 -11.09 2.54
N LYS A 461 -13.28 -11.32 1.71
CA LYS A 461 -13.43 -11.95 0.40
C LYS A 461 -14.06 -13.33 0.49
N THR A 462 -13.63 -14.14 1.46
CA THR A 462 -14.15 -15.51 1.66
C THR A 462 -15.60 -15.50 2.10
N VAL A 463 -15.99 -14.73 3.12
CA VAL A 463 -17.37 -14.70 3.65
C VAL A 463 -18.36 -14.09 2.67
N SER A 464 -17.90 -13.19 1.82
CA SER A 464 -18.71 -12.56 0.77
C SER A 464 -18.63 -13.26 -0.58
N LYS A 465 -17.90 -14.37 -0.70
CA LYS A 465 -17.61 -15.06 -1.98
C LYS A 465 -17.04 -14.13 -3.06
N GLY A 466 -16.27 -13.14 -2.66
CA GLY A 466 -15.67 -12.15 -3.55
C GLY A 466 -16.58 -10.98 -3.92
N TYR A 467 -17.80 -10.89 -3.34
CA TYR A 467 -18.74 -9.80 -3.64
C TYR A 467 -18.59 -8.59 -2.72
N ALA A 468 -17.73 -8.62 -1.71
CA ALA A 468 -17.48 -7.45 -0.88
C ALA A 468 -16.21 -6.72 -1.34
N SER A 469 -16.34 -5.41 -1.50
CA SER A 469 -15.23 -4.48 -1.63
C SER A 469 -15.04 -3.73 -0.32
N PHE A 470 -13.82 -3.29 -0.07
CA PHE A 470 -13.41 -2.66 1.18
C PHE A 470 -12.54 -1.46 0.91
N ASP A 471 -12.82 -0.38 1.60
CA ASP A 471 -12.00 0.82 1.63
C ASP A 471 -12.02 1.43 3.04
N TYR A 472 -11.02 2.22 3.39
CA TYR A 472 -10.95 2.82 4.72
C TYR A 472 -10.15 4.12 4.74
N HIS A 473 -10.43 4.96 5.73
CA HIS A 473 -9.64 6.13 6.03
C HIS A 473 -9.43 6.28 7.55
N PRO A 474 -8.28 6.84 8.00
CA PRO A 474 -8.00 7.06 9.41
C PRO A 474 -8.95 8.10 10.02
N ILE A 475 -9.39 7.84 11.26
CA ILE A 475 -10.24 8.77 12.03
C ILE A 475 -9.62 9.21 13.36
N GLY A 476 -8.34 8.87 13.58
CA GLY A 476 -7.58 9.27 14.76
C GLY A 476 -7.32 8.13 15.73
N MET A 477 -6.89 8.50 16.93
CA MET A 477 -6.50 7.57 18.00
C MET A 477 -7.63 7.42 19.00
N LYS A 478 -7.84 6.18 19.49
CA LYS A 478 -8.80 5.90 20.58
C LYS A 478 -8.14 5.04 21.66
N GLU A 479 -8.50 5.31 22.93
CA GLU A 479 -8.02 4.51 24.05
C GLU A 479 -8.44 3.04 23.93
N SER A 480 -7.49 2.14 24.23
CA SER A 480 -7.70 0.69 24.15
C SER A 480 -6.90 -0.07 25.19
N LYS A 481 -7.45 -1.23 25.60
CA LYS A 481 -6.81 -2.13 26.59
C LYS A 481 -5.83 -3.06 25.87
N LEU A 482 -4.64 -2.56 25.58
CA LEU A 482 -3.60 -3.31 24.88
C LEU A 482 -2.65 -3.97 25.86
N VAL A 483 -2.18 -5.16 25.48
CA VAL A 483 -1.17 -5.94 26.20
C VAL A 483 -0.11 -6.44 25.24
N ARG A 484 1.15 -6.47 25.69
CA ARG A 484 2.22 -7.09 24.93
C ARG A 484 2.21 -8.59 25.16
N VAL A 485 2.13 -9.34 24.07
CA VAL A 485 2.27 -10.79 24.04
C VAL A 485 3.65 -11.12 23.50
N ASP A 486 4.48 -11.71 24.36
CA ASP A 486 5.82 -12.17 24.01
C ASP A 486 5.79 -13.67 23.68
N ILE A 487 6.46 -14.06 22.60
CA ILE A 487 6.66 -15.46 22.24
C ILE A 487 8.01 -15.92 22.75
N LEU A 488 8.00 -16.98 23.57
CA LEU A 488 9.24 -17.56 24.13
C LEU A 488 9.51 -18.92 23.48
N LEU A 489 10.70 -19.07 22.95
CA LEU A 489 11.24 -20.34 22.48
C LEU A 489 12.32 -20.83 23.45
N ASN A 490 12.15 -22.04 23.98
CA ASN A 490 13.06 -22.58 24.99
C ASN A 490 13.27 -21.64 26.20
N ALA A 491 12.20 -20.91 26.60
CA ALA A 491 12.18 -19.89 27.65
C ALA A 491 12.95 -18.59 27.33
N GLN A 492 13.40 -18.39 26.11
CA GLN A 492 14.00 -17.14 25.65
C GLN A 492 12.98 -16.37 24.81
N PRO A 493 12.77 -15.08 25.07
CA PRO A 493 11.86 -14.26 24.27
C PRO A 493 12.43 -14.06 22.86
N VAL A 494 11.54 -14.09 21.88
CA VAL A 494 11.83 -13.77 20.48
C VAL A 494 11.12 -12.45 20.17
N ASP A 495 11.87 -11.37 20.24
CA ASP A 495 11.37 -10.00 20.07
C ASP A 495 10.67 -9.79 18.72
N ALA A 496 11.19 -10.37 17.64
CA ALA A 496 10.61 -10.30 16.30
C ALA A 496 9.21 -10.93 16.17
N LEU A 497 8.79 -11.77 17.15
CA LEU A 497 7.47 -12.39 17.21
C LEU A 497 6.57 -11.76 18.29
N SER A 498 7.03 -10.73 18.99
CA SER A 498 6.22 -10.00 19.97
C SER A 498 5.17 -9.14 19.27
N ALA A 499 3.96 -9.07 19.84
CA ALA A 499 2.85 -8.31 19.29
C ALA A 499 2.10 -7.53 20.39
N LEU A 500 1.57 -6.34 20.04
CA LEU A 500 0.60 -5.64 20.87
C LEU A 500 -0.80 -6.07 20.44
N LEU A 501 -1.54 -6.65 21.36
CA LEU A 501 -2.88 -7.21 21.12
C LEU A 501 -3.88 -6.67 22.14
N HIS A 502 -5.15 -6.59 21.74
CA HIS A 502 -6.21 -6.30 22.70
C HIS A 502 -6.31 -7.40 23.77
N ALA A 503 -6.50 -7.01 25.02
CA ALA A 503 -6.47 -7.94 26.16
C ALA A 503 -7.44 -9.11 26.00
N ASP A 504 -8.62 -8.88 25.43
CA ASP A 504 -9.65 -9.91 25.24
C ASP A 504 -9.25 -10.95 24.18
N ASN A 505 -8.47 -10.56 23.17
CA ASN A 505 -8.05 -11.43 22.08
C ASN A 505 -6.66 -12.07 22.29
N ALA A 506 -5.90 -11.56 23.28
CA ALA A 506 -4.51 -11.94 23.51
C ALA A 506 -4.31 -13.46 23.74
N TYR A 507 -5.22 -14.10 24.47
CA TYR A 507 -5.18 -15.56 24.69
C TYR A 507 -5.41 -16.34 23.39
N THR A 508 -6.47 -15.99 22.65
CA THR A 508 -6.88 -16.70 21.43
C THR A 508 -5.81 -16.59 20.34
N ILE A 509 -5.30 -15.38 20.12
CA ILE A 509 -4.26 -15.10 19.13
C ILE A 509 -2.94 -15.75 19.57
N GLY A 510 -2.52 -15.57 20.83
CA GLY A 510 -1.31 -16.17 21.37
C GLY A 510 -1.31 -17.69 21.27
N LYS A 511 -2.46 -18.36 21.49
CA LYS A 511 -2.61 -19.79 21.32
C LYS A 511 -2.43 -20.22 19.86
N LYS A 512 -3.08 -19.54 18.92
CA LYS A 512 -2.94 -19.81 17.47
C LYS A 512 -1.49 -19.67 17.01
N ILE A 513 -0.80 -18.62 17.44
CA ILE A 513 0.62 -18.40 17.12
C ILE A 513 1.47 -19.59 17.60
N VAL A 514 1.29 -20.00 18.85
CA VAL A 514 2.08 -21.10 19.44
C VAL A 514 1.79 -22.43 18.76
N GLU A 515 0.52 -22.71 18.38
CA GLU A 515 0.12 -23.91 17.63
C GLU A 515 0.74 -23.92 16.21
N LYS A 516 0.71 -22.79 15.49
CA LYS A 516 1.31 -22.67 14.16
C LYS A 516 2.83 -22.84 14.23
N LEU A 517 3.51 -22.15 15.15
CA LEU A 517 4.95 -22.28 15.36
C LEU A 517 5.40 -23.70 15.68
N LYS A 518 4.59 -24.48 16.43
CA LYS A 518 4.87 -25.89 16.70
C LYS A 518 4.98 -26.74 15.43
N THR A 519 4.22 -26.43 14.39
CA THR A 519 4.26 -27.16 13.11
C THR A 519 5.48 -26.81 12.27
N LEU A 520 5.95 -25.58 12.38
CA LEU A 520 7.01 -25.00 11.53
C LEU A 520 8.40 -25.16 12.13
N ILE A 521 8.52 -25.08 13.47
CA ILE A 521 9.82 -25.24 14.12
C ILE A 521 10.30 -26.68 14.01
N PRO A 522 11.47 -26.95 13.37
CA PRO A 522 11.95 -28.29 13.15
C PRO A 522 12.32 -28.97 14.46
N ARG A 523 12.07 -30.30 14.53
CA ARG A 523 12.42 -31.12 15.70
C ARG A 523 13.92 -31.17 15.88
N GLN A 524 14.38 -30.87 17.08
CA GLN A 524 15.78 -30.95 17.46
C GLN A 524 16.05 -32.12 18.41
N GLN A 525 17.29 -32.25 18.91
CA GLN A 525 17.68 -33.29 19.83
C GLN A 525 17.08 -33.14 21.24
N PHE A 526 16.39 -32.01 21.51
CA PHE A 526 15.73 -31.72 22.79
C PHE A 526 14.33 -31.16 22.54
N ASP A 527 13.49 -31.22 23.59
CA ASP A 527 12.12 -30.68 23.52
C ASP A 527 12.17 -29.15 23.54
N ILE A 528 11.51 -28.53 22.59
CA ILE A 528 11.41 -27.06 22.46
C ILE A 528 10.05 -26.62 22.97
N PRO A 529 9.94 -26.04 24.17
CA PRO A 529 8.71 -25.40 24.61
C PRO A 529 8.54 -24.09 23.88
N ILE A 530 7.37 -23.88 23.31
CA ILE A 530 6.91 -22.67 22.64
C ILE A 530 5.82 -22.09 23.54
N GLN A 531 5.96 -20.84 23.96
CA GLN A 531 5.08 -20.24 24.95
C GLN A 531 4.69 -18.83 24.51
N ALA A 532 3.42 -18.46 24.72
CA ALA A 532 2.97 -17.09 24.66
C ALA A 532 2.80 -16.58 26.10
N ALA A 533 3.31 -15.39 26.38
CA ALA A 533 3.30 -14.79 27.70
C ALA A 533 2.88 -13.32 27.68
N ILE A 534 2.19 -12.88 28.73
CA ILE A 534 1.93 -11.46 29.01
C ILE A 534 2.71 -11.13 30.28
N GLY A 535 3.81 -10.40 30.12
CA GLY A 535 4.78 -10.19 31.19
C GLY A 535 5.31 -11.52 31.73
N ALA A 536 5.15 -11.79 33.02
CA ALA A 536 5.58 -13.04 33.66
C ALA A 536 4.57 -14.20 33.49
N LYS A 537 3.35 -13.94 33.04
CA LYS A 537 2.27 -14.93 32.97
C LYS A 537 2.24 -15.62 31.61
N ILE A 538 2.49 -16.93 31.59
CA ILE A 538 2.30 -17.76 30.40
C ILE A 538 0.80 -17.97 30.17
N ILE A 539 0.31 -17.58 29.00
CA ILE A 539 -1.09 -17.69 28.60
C ILE A 539 -1.34 -18.92 27.71
N ALA A 540 -0.37 -19.31 26.88
CA ALA A 540 -0.47 -20.51 26.04
C ALA A 540 0.88 -21.21 25.96
N ARG A 541 0.86 -22.54 25.78
CA ARG A 541 2.08 -23.35 25.68
C ARG A 541 1.86 -24.57 24.79
N GLU A 542 2.82 -24.75 23.89
CA GLU A 542 2.98 -25.99 23.10
C GLU A 542 4.42 -26.49 23.18
N THR A 543 4.69 -27.69 22.71
CA THR A 543 6.05 -28.26 22.74
C THR A 543 6.31 -29.07 21.48
N THR A 544 7.37 -28.68 20.74
CA THR A 544 7.93 -29.50 19.68
C THR A 544 8.80 -30.61 20.31
N LYS A 545 8.40 -31.87 20.13
CA LYS A 545 9.07 -33.02 20.76
C LYS A 545 10.42 -33.28 20.12
N ALA A 546 11.41 -33.61 20.93
CA ALA A 546 12.74 -34.03 20.49
C ALA A 546 12.72 -35.21 19.52
N LEU A 547 13.71 -35.22 18.62
CA LEU A 547 14.05 -36.44 17.87
C LEU A 547 14.43 -37.57 18.86
N ARG A 548 13.77 -38.70 18.75
CA ARG A 548 14.08 -39.85 19.58
C ARG A 548 14.92 -40.85 18.79
N LYS A 549 16.13 -41.14 19.27
CA LYS A 549 16.87 -42.31 18.88
C LYS A 549 16.45 -43.45 19.85
N ASP A 550 16.00 -44.56 19.33
CA ASP A 550 15.71 -45.73 20.18
C ASP A 550 17.03 -46.32 20.71
N VAL A 551 17.42 -45.85 21.91
CA VAL A 551 18.65 -46.32 22.58
C VAL A 551 18.49 -47.70 23.17
N THR A 552 17.25 -48.25 23.19
CA THR A 552 16.93 -49.55 23.74
C THR A 552 16.78 -50.65 22.68
N ALA A 553 16.78 -50.29 21.39
CA ALA A 553 16.61 -51.22 20.26
C ALA A 553 17.62 -52.39 20.25
N LYS A 554 18.84 -52.14 20.76
CA LYS A 554 19.89 -53.19 20.87
C LYS A 554 19.91 -53.93 22.21
N CYS A 555 18.93 -53.69 23.10
CA CYS A 555 18.84 -54.39 24.37
C CYS A 555 17.98 -55.66 24.20
N TYR A 556 18.60 -56.77 23.82
CA TYR A 556 17.97 -58.07 23.79
C TYR A 556 17.85 -58.63 25.24
N GLY A 557 16.64 -59.09 25.58
CA GLY A 557 16.36 -59.72 26.90
C GLY A 557 15.87 -58.73 27.95
N GLY A 558 15.35 -59.25 29.05
CA GLY A 558 14.59 -58.55 30.09
C GLY A 558 15.40 -57.67 31.06
N ASP A 559 16.61 -57.19 30.71
CA ASP A 559 17.40 -56.35 31.62
C ASP A 559 16.78 -54.92 31.71
N ILE A 560 15.80 -54.84 32.61
CA ILE A 560 15.06 -53.59 32.92
C ILE A 560 16.01 -52.52 33.47
N SER A 561 17.02 -52.91 34.24
CA SER A 561 17.99 -51.98 34.86
C SER A 561 18.85 -51.26 33.81
N ARG A 562 19.30 -51.99 32.79
CA ARG A 562 20.11 -51.44 31.68
C ARG A 562 19.27 -50.52 30.79
N LYS A 563 18.02 -50.92 30.48
CA LYS A 563 17.08 -50.07 29.74
C LYS A 563 16.84 -48.75 30.47
N ARG A 564 16.61 -48.79 31.78
CA ARG A 564 16.39 -47.62 32.63
C ARG A 564 17.60 -46.70 32.66
N LYS A 565 18.81 -47.22 32.84
CA LYS A 565 20.07 -46.46 32.82
C LYS A 565 20.31 -45.75 31.46
N LEU A 566 20.04 -46.43 30.35
CA LEU A 566 20.18 -45.86 29.02
C LEU A 566 19.18 -44.70 28.77
N LEU A 567 17.92 -44.88 29.20
CA LEU A 567 16.92 -43.82 29.12
C LEU A 567 17.24 -42.63 30.03
N GLU A 568 17.76 -42.87 31.24
CA GLU A 568 18.21 -41.78 32.13
C GLU A 568 19.42 -41.03 31.57
N LYS A 569 20.37 -41.73 30.96
CA LYS A 569 21.52 -41.14 30.30
C LYS A 569 21.09 -40.27 29.10
N GLN A 570 20.12 -40.75 28.31
CA GLN A 570 19.54 -40.00 27.21
C GLN A 570 18.81 -38.76 27.73
N LYS A 571 18.03 -38.87 28.81
CA LYS A 571 17.34 -37.74 29.45
C LYS A 571 18.32 -36.66 29.96
N LYS A 572 19.40 -37.09 30.62
CA LYS A 572 20.47 -36.16 31.09
C LYS A 572 21.17 -35.48 29.90
N GLY A 573 21.48 -36.23 28.83
CA GLY A 573 22.09 -35.67 27.61
C GLY A 573 21.19 -34.65 26.95
N LYS A 574 19.90 -34.90 26.79
CA LYS A 574 18.94 -33.95 26.26
C LYS A 574 18.79 -32.68 27.12
N LYS A 575 18.79 -32.84 28.46
CA LYS A 575 18.77 -31.67 29.37
C LYS A 575 20.00 -30.76 29.20
N ARG A 576 21.17 -31.38 28.97
CA ARG A 576 22.42 -30.65 28.74
C ARG A 576 22.42 -29.92 27.38
N MET A 577 21.96 -30.61 26.32
CA MET A 577 21.83 -30.03 25.00
C MET A 577 20.85 -28.83 24.97
N ARG A 578 19.75 -28.94 25.73
CA ARG A 578 18.78 -27.84 25.86
C ARG A 578 19.38 -26.59 26.50
N GLN A 579 20.38 -26.72 27.38
CA GLN A 579 21.03 -25.57 28.03
C GLN A 579 22.02 -24.82 27.11
N VAL A 580 22.47 -25.47 26.03
CA VAL A 580 23.55 -24.99 25.15
C VAL A 580 23.03 -24.70 23.72
N GLY A 581 21.89 -25.31 23.34
CA GLY A 581 21.40 -25.24 21.98
C GLY A 581 20.56 -23.99 21.71
N ASN A 582 20.96 -23.20 20.76
CA ASN A 582 20.11 -22.17 20.16
C ASN A 582 19.06 -22.86 19.28
N VAL A 583 17.84 -22.31 19.28
CA VAL A 583 16.76 -22.77 18.40
C VAL A 583 16.79 -21.92 17.15
N GLU A 584 17.11 -22.53 16.02
CA GLU A 584 16.94 -21.87 14.73
C GLU A 584 15.44 -21.72 14.42
N ILE A 585 15.04 -20.51 14.06
CA ILE A 585 13.69 -20.16 13.65
C ILE A 585 13.73 -20.04 12.12
N PRO A 586 13.05 -20.93 11.36
CA PRO A 586 13.01 -20.80 9.91
C PRO A 586 12.25 -19.53 9.52
N GLN A 587 12.63 -18.94 8.39
CA GLN A 587 12.00 -17.73 7.85
C GLN A 587 10.49 -17.89 7.70
N GLU A 588 10.05 -19.08 7.28
CA GLU A 588 8.64 -19.44 7.14
C GLU A 588 7.85 -19.26 8.45
N ALA A 589 8.50 -19.40 9.62
CA ALA A 589 7.84 -19.23 10.90
C ALA A 589 7.44 -17.77 11.17
N PHE A 590 8.23 -16.79 10.71
CA PHE A 590 7.89 -15.38 10.82
C PHE A 590 6.72 -15.04 9.87
N MET A 591 6.77 -15.52 8.63
CA MET A 591 5.71 -15.32 7.65
C MET A 591 4.40 -16.01 8.03
N ALA A 592 4.47 -17.19 8.64
CA ALA A 592 3.28 -17.96 9.04
C ALA A 592 2.52 -17.35 10.21
N VAL A 593 3.18 -16.57 11.05
CA VAL A 593 2.51 -15.80 12.12
C VAL A 593 1.61 -14.70 11.51
N LEU A 594 1.92 -14.24 10.29
CA LEU A 594 1.10 -13.28 9.56
C LEU A 594 -0.20 -13.90 9.02
N LYS A 595 -0.18 -15.22 8.74
CA LYS A 595 -1.30 -15.99 8.17
C LYS A 595 -1.87 -16.97 9.20
N LEU A 596 -2.47 -16.43 10.27
CA LEU A 596 -2.94 -17.26 11.40
C LEU A 596 -4.18 -18.11 11.12
N ASN A 597 -4.84 -17.94 9.98
CA ASN A 597 -6.13 -18.57 9.68
C ASN A 597 -6.12 -19.52 8.46
N ASP A 598 -4.94 -19.88 7.93
CA ASP A 598 -4.78 -20.92 6.92
C ASP A 598 -4.68 -22.31 7.56
#